data_eb3191d4dbca61e9c955d84b0264a384
#
_entry.id   eb3191d4dbca61e9c955d84b0264a384
#
_cell.length_a   1.000
_cell.length_b   1.000
_cell.length_c   1.000
_cell.angle_alpha   90.00
_cell.angle_beta   90.00
_cell.angle_gamma   90.00
#
_symmetry.space_group_name_H-M   'P 1'
#
loop_
_entity.id
_entity.type
_entity.pdbx_description
1 polymer ?
#
loop_
_entity_poly.entity_id
_entity_poly.type
_entity_poly.pdbx_seq_one_letter_code
_entity_poly.pdbx_strand_id
1 'polypeptide(L)'
;MQESVDRVLTNVCLPDTILEINVTQEENMKPYAEMTKEELLSLKKELKAQYREFQAKDLKLDMSRGKPCVEQLDLSMGMMDVLGSSDDLTCEDGTDCRNYGVLTGIDEAKELLADMMEVNPSTIIIYGNSSLNVMYDTVSRAMTHGIMGGTPWCKLDKVKFLCPVPGYDRHFAITQYFGIEMINVPMSPEGPDMDMIEELVSTDSAIKGIWCVPKYSNPQGYSYSDETVRRFARLKPTASDFRIFWDNAYGVHHLYDHDQDHLIEILAECKRAGNPDLVYKFASTSKISFPGSGIAAIATSHNNLEDIKAQLKNQTIGHDKVNQLRHVRFFGDIHGMVEHMRKHADIIRPKFEAVEEILERELTGLEVGQWTKPKGGYFISFDALEGCAKDIVARCKKAGVVMTSAGATYPYGKDPHDSNIRIAPTYPTLGDLKMAAELFCLCVKLSSVEKILGTME
;
A
#
# COMPACT_ATOMS: atom_id res chain seq x y z
N MET A 1 18.79 -20.41 -64.32
CA MET A 1 17.58 -20.12 -65.14
C MET A 1 16.71 -19.27 -64.21
N GLN A 2 16.85 -18.04 -64.08
CA GLN A 2 16.62 -16.87 -64.94
C GLN A 2 15.24 -16.91 -65.62
N GLU A 3 14.38 -15.98 -65.21
CA GLU A 3 13.39 -15.13 -65.86
C GLU A 3 12.32 -14.76 -64.87
N SER A 4 12.22 -13.56 -64.33
CA SER A 4 11.77 -12.26 -64.85
C SER A 4 10.40 -12.32 -65.51
N VAL A 5 9.40 -11.65 -64.89
CA VAL A 5 8.40 -10.86 -65.59
C VAL A 5 7.95 -9.68 -64.70
N ASP A 6 8.00 -8.53 -65.30
CA ASP A 6 7.73 -7.17 -64.82
C ASP A 6 6.23 -6.81 -64.80
N ARG A 7 5.93 -5.83 -63.91
CA ARG A 7 4.97 -4.71 -64.05
C ARG A 7 3.49 -4.95 -64.28
N VAL A 8 2.68 -4.41 -63.37
CA VAL A 8 1.72 -3.32 -63.69
C VAL A 8 1.55 -2.42 -62.50
N LEU A 9 1.97 -1.16 -62.64
CA LEU A 9 1.64 -0.01 -61.81
C LEU A 9 0.22 0.47 -62.17
N THR A 10 -0.65 0.60 -61.19
CA THR A 10 -1.82 1.50 -61.27
C THR A 10 -1.74 2.49 -60.12
N ASN A 11 -1.44 3.74 -60.48
CA ASN A 11 -1.54 4.93 -59.65
C ASN A 11 -3.01 5.14 -59.23
N VAL A 12 -3.26 5.15 -57.92
CA VAL A 12 -4.41 5.81 -57.33
C VAL A 12 -3.86 6.93 -56.45
N CYS A 13 -4.01 8.16 -56.96
CA CYS A 13 -3.81 9.38 -56.17
C CYS A 13 -4.88 9.42 -55.10
N LEU A 14 -4.47 9.41 -53.83
CA LEU A 14 -5.24 9.91 -52.70
C LEU A 14 -4.69 11.28 -52.32
N PRO A 15 -5.54 12.25 -51.99
CA PRO A 15 -5.08 13.62 -51.70
C PRO A 15 -4.37 13.67 -50.34
N ASP A 16 -3.18 14.23 -50.38
CA ASP A 16 -2.44 14.69 -49.20
C ASP A 16 -3.26 15.77 -48.47
N THR A 17 -3.87 15.38 -47.37
CA THR A 17 -4.26 16.32 -46.31
C THR A 17 -3.94 15.64 -44.99
N ILE A 18 -2.63 15.45 -44.73
CA ILE A 18 -2.15 15.31 -43.38
C ILE A 18 -2.29 16.69 -42.75
N LEU A 19 -3.31 16.83 -41.92
CA LEU A 19 -3.39 17.90 -40.95
C LEU A 19 -2.15 17.71 -40.03
N GLU A 20 -1.13 18.54 -40.29
CA GLU A 20 -0.10 18.82 -39.29
C GLU A 20 -0.83 19.39 -38.07
N ILE A 21 -1.11 18.51 -37.11
CA ILE A 21 -1.40 18.95 -35.74
C ILE A 21 -0.08 19.51 -35.24
N ASN A 22 0.06 20.82 -35.34
CA ASN A 22 1.13 21.58 -34.73
C ASN A 22 1.18 21.23 -33.22
N VAL A 23 2.14 20.42 -32.85
CA VAL A 23 2.62 20.29 -31.48
C VAL A 23 3.43 21.55 -31.18
N THR A 24 2.74 22.65 -30.89
CA THR A 24 3.31 23.84 -30.28
C THR A 24 2.26 24.44 -29.36
N GLN A 25 2.16 23.89 -28.17
CA GLN A 25 1.69 24.63 -27.00
C GLN A 25 2.38 24.04 -25.77
N GLU A 26 3.70 24.24 -25.62
CA GLU A 26 4.24 24.60 -24.32
C GLU A 26 3.74 26.04 -24.03
N GLU A 27 2.45 26.22 -23.85
CA GLU A 27 1.96 27.37 -23.12
C GLU A 27 2.53 27.22 -21.70
N ASN A 28 3.39 28.15 -21.30
CA ASN A 28 3.83 28.33 -19.92
C ASN A 28 2.58 28.36 -19.04
N MET A 29 2.20 27.21 -18.48
CA MET A 29 1.05 27.12 -17.58
C MET A 29 1.40 27.96 -16.35
N LYS A 30 0.70 29.07 -16.18
CA LYS A 30 0.91 30.02 -15.09
C LYS A 30 0.35 29.43 -13.79
N PRO A 31 1.09 29.45 -12.67
CA PRO A 31 0.54 29.08 -11.37
C PRO A 31 -0.78 29.81 -11.07
N TYR A 32 -1.75 29.09 -10.55
CA TYR A 32 -3.06 29.68 -10.24
C TYR A 32 -2.98 30.83 -9.23
N ALA A 33 -2.01 30.76 -8.30
CA ALA A 33 -1.76 31.84 -7.33
C ALA A 33 -1.29 33.15 -7.98
N GLU A 34 -0.73 33.12 -9.20
CA GLU A 34 -0.28 34.29 -9.95
C GLU A 34 -1.33 34.86 -10.90
N MET A 35 -2.49 34.19 -11.04
CA MET A 35 -3.58 34.65 -11.89
C MET A 35 -4.35 35.81 -11.26
N THR A 36 -4.81 36.73 -12.09
CA THR A 36 -5.76 37.79 -11.67
C THR A 36 -7.12 37.21 -11.32
N LYS A 37 -7.91 37.96 -10.56
CA LYS A 37 -9.29 37.56 -10.19
C LYS A 37 -10.15 37.32 -11.46
N GLU A 38 -10.00 38.14 -12.47
CA GLU A 38 -10.71 38.05 -13.74
C GLU A 38 -10.33 36.76 -14.52
N GLU A 39 -9.04 36.42 -14.59
CA GLU A 39 -8.53 35.20 -15.20
C GLU A 39 -9.09 33.97 -14.48
N LEU A 40 -9.04 33.96 -13.14
CA LEU A 40 -9.57 32.86 -12.32
C LEU A 40 -11.10 32.71 -12.45
N LEU A 41 -11.85 33.80 -12.55
CA LEU A 41 -13.32 33.75 -12.76
C LEU A 41 -13.66 33.17 -14.15
N SER A 42 -12.89 33.52 -15.17
CA SER A 42 -13.06 32.96 -16.53
C SER A 42 -12.75 31.46 -16.51
N LEU A 43 -11.60 31.07 -15.97
CA LEU A 43 -11.18 29.68 -15.83
C LEU A 43 -12.20 28.85 -15.03
N LYS A 44 -12.72 29.40 -13.91
CA LYS A 44 -13.77 28.75 -13.12
C LYS A 44 -15.01 28.43 -13.94
N LYS A 45 -15.43 29.33 -14.83
CA LYS A 45 -16.59 29.14 -15.70
C LYS A 45 -16.36 27.99 -16.68
N GLU A 46 -15.17 27.92 -17.26
CA GLU A 46 -14.76 26.87 -18.19
C GLU A 46 -14.70 25.50 -17.49
N LEU A 47 -13.96 25.40 -16.37
CA LEU A 47 -13.84 24.18 -15.58
C LEU A 47 -15.22 23.66 -15.10
N LYS A 48 -16.15 24.58 -14.75
CA LYS A 48 -17.53 24.21 -14.41
C LYS A 48 -18.30 23.64 -15.60
N ALA A 49 -18.07 24.10 -16.81
CA ALA A 49 -18.68 23.53 -18.00
C ALA A 49 -18.18 22.10 -18.25
N GLN A 50 -16.85 21.90 -18.25
CA GLN A 50 -16.22 20.58 -18.37
C GLN A 50 -16.69 19.61 -17.27
N TYR A 51 -16.81 20.08 -16.03
CA TYR A 51 -17.30 19.25 -14.92
C TYR A 51 -18.75 18.79 -15.14
N ARG A 52 -19.64 19.64 -15.69
CA ARG A 52 -21.00 19.23 -16.05
C ARG A 52 -21.04 18.19 -17.16
N GLU A 53 -20.12 18.27 -18.12
CA GLU A 53 -19.98 17.25 -19.18
C GLU A 53 -19.57 15.90 -18.58
N PHE A 54 -18.64 15.87 -17.61
CA PHE A 54 -18.31 14.64 -16.89
C PHE A 54 -19.50 14.10 -16.08
N GLN A 55 -20.25 14.96 -15.40
CA GLN A 55 -21.46 14.53 -14.68
C GLN A 55 -22.50 13.89 -15.61
N ALA A 56 -22.61 14.36 -16.85
CA ALA A 56 -23.54 13.83 -17.84
C ALA A 56 -23.15 12.43 -18.35
N LYS A 57 -21.89 11.98 -18.14
CA LYS A 57 -21.42 10.63 -18.55
C LYS A 57 -21.94 9.52 -17.64
N ASP A 58 -22.58 9.80 -16.51
CA ASP A 58 -23.08 8.83 -15.50
C ASP A 58 -22.06 7.75 -15.14
N LEU A 59 -20.83 8.18 -14.82
CA LEU A 59 -19.73 7.28 -14.50
C LEU A 59 -20.02 6.49 -13.20
N LYS A 60 -19.51 5.24 -13.13
CA LYS A 60 -19.60 4.37 -11.94
C LYS A 60 -18.25 3.70 -11.69
N LEU A 61 -17.26 4.50 -11.33
CA LEU A 61 -15.88 4.08 -11.20
C LEU A 61 -15.45 4.09 -9.73
N ASP A 62 -14.59 3.13 -9.34
CA ASP A 62 -14.11 2.98 -7.95
C ASP A 62 -12.58 2.96 -7.90
N MET A 63 -11.97 4.04 -7.44
CA MET A 63 -10.55 4.17 -7.12
C MET A 63 -10.28 4.23 -5.60
N SER A 64 -11.21 3.74 -4.78
CA SER A 64 -11.12 3.89 -3.31
C SER A 64 -10.22 2.85 -2.64
N ARG A 65 -10.01 1.69 -3.26
CA ARG A 65 -9.33 0.54 -2.63
C ARG A 65 -8.23 -0.04 -3.49
N GLY A 66 -7.04 -0.14 -2.90
CA GLY A 66 -5.93 -0.93 -3.45
C GLY A 66 -6.21 -2.43 -3.26
N LYS A 67 -6.95 -3.02 -4.19
CA LYS A 67 -7.19 -4.45 -4.28
C LYS A 67 -6.76 -4.97 -5.66
N PRO A 68 -6.38 -6.25 -5.77
CA PRO A 68 -6.09 -6.85 -7.07
C PRO A 68 -7.28 -6.73 -8.04
N CYS A 69 -7.00 -6.45 -9.30
CA CYS A 69 -7.98 -6.54 -10.38
C CYS A 69 -8.21 -8.00 -10.79
N VAL A 70 -9.20 -8.24 -11.66
CA VAL A 70 -9.55 -9.59 -12.10
C VAL A 70 -8.36 -10.29 -12.76
N GLU A 71 -7.64 -9.58 -13.62
CA GLU A 71 -6.48 -10.12 -14.34
C GLU A 71 -5.34 -10.55 -13.38
N GLN A 72 -5.15 -9.84 -12.27
CA GLN A 72 -4.20 -10.27 -11.23
C GLN A 72 -4.68 -11.53 -10.49
N LEU A 73 -5.98 -11.65 -10.21
CA LEU A 73 -6.55 -12.85 -9.57
C LEU A 73 -6.46 -14.05 -10.49
N ASP A 74 -6.67 -13.88 -11.79
CA ASP A 74 -6.58 -14.93 -12.79
C ASP A 74 -5.19 -15.56 -12.88
N LEU A 75 -4.11 -14.80 -12.58
CA LEU A 75 -2.75 -15.34 -12.49
C LEU A 75 -2.61 -16.44 -11.43
N SER A 76 -3.43 -16.40 -10.39
CA SER A 76 -3.41 -17.36 -9.29
C SER A 76 -4.39 -18.53 -9.47
N MET A 77 -5.17 -18.57 -10.57
CA MET A 77 -6.18 -19.62 -10.76
C MET A 77 -5.58 -21.03 -10.77
N GLY A 78 -4.34 -21.20 -11.26
CA GLY A 78 -3.63 -22.49 -11.20
C GLY A 78 -3.45 -23.05 -9.78
N MET A 79 -3.59 -22.23 -8.74
CA MET A 79 -3.58 -22.72 -7.35
C MET A 79 -4.75 -23.66 -7.05
N MET A 80 -5.84 -23.59 -7.81
CA MET A 80 -7.00 -24.45 -7.61
C MET A 80 -6.73 -25.90 -8.07
N ASP A 81 -5.71 -26.10 -8.92
CA ASP A 81 -5.42 -27.38 -9.58
C ASP A 81 -4.20 -28.09 -8.94
N VAL A 82 -3.44 -27.43 -8.04
CA VAL A 82 -2.22 -28.01 -7.44
C VAL A 82 -2.48 -28.98 -6.28
N LEU A 83 -3.72 -29.06 -5.80
CA LEU A 83 -4.15 -30.04 -4.78
C LEU A 83 -5.53 -30.61 -5.16
N GLY A 84 -5.51 -31.82 -5.71
CA GLY A 84 -6.72 -32.60 -6.02
C GLY A 84 -7.00 -33.68 -4.98
N SER A 85 -8.12 -34.38 -5.14
CA SER A 85 -8.55 -35.47 -4.23
C SER A 85 -7.64 -36.71 -4.29
N SER A 86 -6.85 -36.86 -5.35
CA SER A 86 -5.91 -37.96 -5.57
C SER A 86 -4.47 -37.64 -5.13
N ASP A 87 -4.21 -36.39 -4.73
CA ASP A 87 -2.86 -35.96 -4.39
C ASP A 87 -2.49 -36.33 -2.95
N ASP A 88 -1.20 -36.51 -2.72
CA ASP A 88 -0.66 -36.61 -1.37
C ASP A 88 -0.71 -35.26 -0.68
N LEU A 89 -1.41 -35.17 0.44
CA LEU A 89 -1.54 -33.99 1.28
C LEU A 89 -0.63 -34.04 2.51
N THR A 90 0.49 -34.76 2.40
CA THR A 90 1.50 -34.92 3.43
C THR A 90 2.69 -33.99 3.15
N CYS A 91 3.20 -33.33 4.19
CA CYS A 91 4.43 -32.57 4.15
C CYS A 91 5.67 -33.46 4.08
N GLU A 92 6.83 -32.92 3.80
CA GLU A 92 8.11 -33.65 3.73
C GLU A 92 8.45 -34.34 5.06
N ASP A 93 8.09 -33.74 6.21
CA ASP A 93 8.27 -34.32 7.55
C ASP A 93 7.27 -35.43 7.91
N GLY A 94 6.33 -35.75 7.03
CA GLY A 94 5.27 -36.74 7.23
C GLY A 94 4.00 -36.20 7.87
N THR A 95 3.88 -34.88 8.08
CA THR A 95 2.67 -34.25 8.63
C THR A 95 1.52 -34.34 7.63
N ASP A 96 0.40 -34.94 8.01
CA ASP A 96 -0.85 -34.92 7.23
C ASP A 96 -1.55 -33.57 7.38
N CYS A 97 -1.58 -32.78 6.30
CA CYS A 97 -2.15 -31.43 6.29
C CYS A 97 -3.67 -31.39 6.55
N ARG A 98 -4.37 -32.52 6.42
CA ARG A 98 -5.81 -32.62 6.67
C ARG A 98 -6.18 -32.67 8.15
N ASN A 99 -5.21 -32.96 9.02
CA ASN A 99 -5.45 -33.22 10.44
C ASN A 99 -5.01 -32.03 11.32
N TYR A 100 -5.29 -32.10 12.61
CA TYR A 100 -4.85 -31.12 13.60
C TYR A 100 -3.33 -31.06 13.76
N GLY A 101 -2.86 -30.01 14.43
CA GLY A 101 -1.46 -29.90 14.86
C GLY A 101 -0.68 -28.86 14.05
N VAL A 102 0.63 -28.80 14.36
CA VAL A 102 1.59 -27.84 13.79
C VAL A 102 1.16 -26.38 14.03
N LEU A 103 1.18 -25.98 15.30
CA LEU A 103 0.74 -24.67 15.78
C LEU A 103 1.38 -23.50 15.00
N THR A 104 2.63 -23.64 14.57
CA THR A 104 3.40 -22.56 13.92
C THR A 104 3.36 -22.61 12.39
N GLY A 105 2.62 -23.56 11.79
CA GLY A 105 2.57 -23.79 10.36
C GLY A 105 3.59 -24.81 9.87
N ILE A 106 3.39 -25.35 8.67
CA ILE A 106 4.27 -26.35 8.05
C ILE A 106 5.62 -25.72 7.69
N ASP A 107 6.68 -26.51 7.73
CA ASP A 107 8.06 -26.00 7.57
C ASP A 107 8.29 -25.43 6.16
N GLU A 108 7.75 -26.07 5.13
CA GLU A 108 7.85 -25.59 3.76
C GLU A 108 7.18 -24.22 3.56
N ALA A 109 6.07 -23.95 4.24
CA ALA A 109 5.42 -22.63 4.18
C ALA A 109 6.22 -21.58 4.98
N LYS A 110 6.87 -21.98 6.08
CA LYS A 110 7.79 -21.09 6.81
C LYS A 110 8.99 -20.74 5.94
N GLU A 111 9.59 -21.68 5.23
CA GLU A 111 10.70 -21.45 4.30
C GLU A 111 10.30 -20.47 3.21
N LEU A 112 9.19 -20.74 2.51
CA LEU A 112 8.69 -19.86 1.46
C LEU A 112 8.45 -18.41 1.94
N LEU A 113 7.80 -18.23 3.10
CA LEU A 113 7.54 -16.89 3.63
C LEU A 113 8.76 -16.27 4.30
N ALA A 114 9.69 -17.07 4.82
CA ALA A 114 10.96 -16.60 5.34
C ALA A 114 11.82 -15.95 4.27
N ASP A 115 11.90 -16.57 3.09
CA ASP A 115 12.59 -16.03 1.94
C ASP A 115 11.94 -14.72 1.47
N MET A 116 10.60 -14.69 1.38
CA MET A 116 9.85 -13.47 1.03
C MET A 116 10.06 -12.34 2.05
N MET A 117 10.23 -12.68 3.32
CA MET A 117 10.43 -11.74 4.42
C MET A 117 11.91 -11.48 4.73
N GLU A 118 12.84 -12.16 4.05
CA GLU A 118 14.29 -12.07 4.27
C GLU A 118 14.71 -12.39 5.74
N VAL A 119 14.09 -13.40 6.33
CA VAL A 119 14.32 -13.80 7.72
C VAL A 119 14.62 -15.30 7.85
N ASN A 120 15.01 -15.76 9.04
CA ASN A 120 15.21 -17.19 9.29
C ASN A 120 13.86 -17.89 9.49
N PRO A 121 13.59 -19.06 8.86
CA PRO A 121 12.34 -19.81 9.02
C PRO A 121 11.98 -20.13 10.47
N SER A 122 12.97 -20.31 11.36
CA SER A 122 12.75 -20.55 12.79
C SER A 122 12.15 -19.34 13.54
N THR A 123 12.12 -18.16 12.91
CA THR A 123 11.59 -16.93 13.51
C THR A 123 10.14 -16.62 13.09
N ILE A 124 9.49 -17.54 12.35
CA ILE A 124 8.17 -17.32 11.75
C ILE A 124 7.09 -18.19 12.39
N ILE A 125 5.89 -17.61 12.50
CA ILE A 125 4.63 -18.34 12.70
C ILE A 125 3.71 -18.03 11.53
N ILE A 126 3.18 -19.06 10.88
CA ILE A 126 2.17 -18.94 9.81
C ILE A 126 0.79 -18.85 10.45
N TYR A 127 -0.03 -17.96 9.92
CA TYR A 127 -1.41 -17.68 10.33
C TYR A 127 -2.39 -17.94 9.18
N GLY A 128 -3.63 -17.48 9.37
CA GLY A 128 -4.68 -17.45 8.33
C GLY A 128 -4.38 -16.46 7.21
N ASN A 129 -5.40 -16.01 6.51
CA ASN A 129 -5.27 -15.38 5.20
C ASN A 129 -4.75 -13.94 5.16
N SER A 130 -4.62 -13.24 6.29
CA SER A 130 -4.38 -11.79 6.26
C SER A 130 -3.48 -11.32 7.38
N SER A 131 -2.44 -10.53 7.04
CA SER A 131 -1.60 -9.85 8.04
C SER A 131 -2.40 -8.89 8.94
N LEU A 132 -3.51 -8.31 8.44
CA LEU A 132 -4.41 -7.48 9.24
C LEU A 132 -4.99 -8.25 10.44
N ASN A 133 -5.41 -9.51 10.25
CA ASN A 133 -5.87 -10.36 11.35
C ASN A 133 -4.75 -10.61 12.36
N VAL A 134 -3.53 -10.89 11.90
CA VAL A 134 -2.38 -11.12 12.77
C VAL A 134 -2.05 -9.88 13.59
N MET A 135 -2.07 -8.70 12.98
CA MET A 135 -1.86 -7.43 13.68
C MET A 135 -2.96 -7.15 14.71
N TYR A 136 -4.23 -7.37 14.35
CA TYR A 136 -5.35 -7.26 15.28
C TYR A 136 -5.19 -8.22 16.48
N ASP A 137 -4.88 -9.49 16.22
CA ASP A 137 -4.66 -10.49 17.27
C ASP A 137 -3.47 -10.12 18.18
N THR A 138 -2.40 -9.55 17.60
CA THR A 138 -1.23 -9.10 18.34
C THR A 138 -1.58 -7.97 19.30
N VAL A 139 -2.33 -6.96 18.85
CA VAL A 139 -2.83 -5.89 19.74
C VAL A 139 -3.82 -6.44 20.76
N SER A 140 -4.73 -7.33 20.36
CA SER A 140 -5.70 -7.97 21.27
C SER A 140 -5.02 -8.76 22.39
N ARG A 141 -3.97 -9.52 22.08
CA ARG A 141 -3.18 -10.24 23.09
C ARG A 141 -2.47 -9.27 24.04
N ALA A 142 -1.87 -8.21 23.51
CA ALA A 142 -1.24 -7.19 24.35
C ALA A 142 -2.26 -6.51 25.29
N MET A 143 -3.46 -6.21 24.79
CA MET A 143 -4.55 -5.64 25.59
C MET A 143 -5.01 -6.57 26.70
N THR A 144 -5.12 -7.87 26.46
CA THR A 144 -5.73 -8.84 27.39
C THR A 144 -4.72 -9.56 28.28
N HIS A 145 -3.50 -9.82 27.80
CA HIS A 145 -2.50 -10.63 28.47
C HIS A 145 -1.16 -9.93 28.69
N GLY A 146 -0.95 -8.75 28.09
CA GLY A 146 0.36 -8.08 28.09
C GLY A 146 1.35 -8.72 27.11
N ILE A 147 2.55 -8.21 27.09
CA ILE A 147 3.66 -8.70 26.25
C ILE A 147 4.76 -9.22 27.17
N MET A 148 5.23 -10.45 26.95
CA MET A 148 6.33 -11.09 27.70
C MET A 148 6.13 -11.00 29.23
N GLY A 149 4.93 -11.30 29.71
CA GLY A 149 4.59 -11.26 31.14
C GLY A 149 4.37 -9.86 31.72
N GLY A 150 4.38 -8.82 30.87
CA GLY A 150 4.05 -7.46 31.27
C GLY A 150 2.58 -7.27 31.63
N THR A 151 2.24 -6.10 32.16
CA THR A 151 0.84 -5.76 32.50
C THR A 151 -0.03 -5.71 31.24
N PRO A 152 -1.20 -6.39 31.22
CA PRO A 152 -2.17 -6.23 30.15
C PRO A 152 -2.50 -4.74 29.88
N TRP A 153 -2.44 -4.33 28.63
CA TRP A 153 -2.62 -2.90 28.29
C TRP A 153 -3.98 -2.35 28.71
N CYS A 154 -5.02 -3.20 28.73
CA CYS A 154 -6.34 -2.78 29.24
C CYS A 154 -6.37 -2.42 30.73
N LYS A 155 -5.32 -2.76 31.49
CA LYS A 155 -5.18 -2.42 32.93
C LYS A 155 -4.29 -1.19 33.17
N LEU A 156 -3.74 -0.60 32.10
CA LEU A 156 -2.96 0.62 32.18
C LEU A 156 -3.88 1.83 32.08
N ASP A 157 -3.53 2.90 32.77
CA ASP A 157 -4.31 4.16 32.73
C ASP A 157 -4.37 4.73 31.30
N LYS A 158 -3.29 4.55 30.55
CA LYS A 158 -3.17 5.08 29.19
C LYS A 158 -2.26 4.22 28.33
N VAL A 159 -2.66 4.02 27.08
CA VAL A 159 -1.87 3.40 26.03
C VAL A 159 -1.87 4.31 24.81
N LYS A 160 -0.70 4.51 24.21
CA LYS A 160 -0.51 5.34 23.02
C LYS A 160 0.23 4.58 21.94
N PHE A 161 -0.08 4.91 20.69
CA PHE A 161 0.64 4.46 19.49
C PHE A 161 1.10 5.63 18.65
N LEU A 162 2.32 5.52 18.13
CA LEU A 162 2.82 6.42 17.11
C LEU A 162 2.28 5.97 15.75
N CYS A 163 1.82 6.94 14.99
CA CYS A 163 1.17 6.73 13.71
C CYS A 163 1.81 7.61 12.64
N PRO A 164 2.77 7.09 11.85
CA PRO A 164 3.27 7.78 10.68
C PRO A 164 2.13 8.15 9.73
N VAL A 165 2.08 9.43 9.33
CA VAL A 165 1.00 10.02 8.53
C VAL A 165 1.53 10.81 7.34
N PRO A 166 0.83 10.73 6.19
CA PRO A 166 -0.33 9.88 5.91
C PRO A 166 0.01 8.40 6.00
N GLY A 167 -0.93 7.54 6.42
CA GLY A 167 -0.70 6.13 6.69
C GLY A 167 -1.89 5.23 6.37
N TYR A 168 -1.79 3.96 6.76
CA TYR A 168 -2.81 2.95 6.46
C TYR A 168 -4.00 3.01 7.41
N ASP A 169 -5.17 3.33 6.89
CA ASP A 169 -6.42 3.52 7.63
C ASP A 169 -6.82 2.32 8.51
N ARG A 170 -6.46 1.08 8.13
CA ARG A 170 -6.79 -0.11 8.92
C ARG A 170 -5.94 -0.25 10.18
N HIS A 171 -4.69 0.19 10.16
CA HIS A 171 -3.86 0.28 11.36
C HIS A 171 -4.51 1.23 12.38
N PHE A 172 -4.93 2.40 11.93
CA PHE A 172 -5.61 3.38 12.78
C PHE A 172 -6.94 2.86 13.31
N ALA A 173 -7.69 2.12 12.48
CA ALA A 173 -8.95 1.50 12.90
C ALA A 173 -8.76 0.47 14.01
N ILE A 174 -7.72 -0.38 13.95
CA ILE A 174 -7.37 -1.31 15.04
C ILE A 174 -7.07 -0.54 16.33
N THR A 175 -6.22 0.48 16.23
CA THR A 175 -5.79 1.30 17.36
C THR A 175 -6.98 1.98 18.02
N GLN A 176 -7.83 2.61 17.22
CA GLN A 176 -9.04 3.27 17.68
C GLN A 176 -10.05 2.30 18.32
N TYR A 177 -10.20 1.10 17.73
CA TYR A 177 -11.12 0.07 18.25
C TYR A 177 -10.77 -0.36 19.68
N PHE A 178 -9.47 -0.45 19.99
CA PHE A 178 -8.99 -0.80 21.33
C PHE A 178 -8.89 0.41 22.27
N GLY A 179 -9.29 1.59 21.85
CA GLY A 179 -9.24 2.80 22.69
C GLY A 179 -7.82 3.34 22.92
N ILE A 180 -6.86 2.95 22.08
CA ILE A 180 -5.48 3.39 22.15
C ILE A 180 -5.38 4.80 21.55
N GLU A 181 -4.74 5.74 22.25
CA GLU A 181 -4.50 7.09 21.75
C GLU A 181 -3.48 7.07 20.62
N MET A 182 -3.74 7.83 19.57
CA MET A 182 -2.87 7.90 18.40
C MET A 182 -2.17 9.25 18.31
N ILE A 183 -0.85 9.22 18.09
CA ILE A 183 0.01 10.41 17.92
C ILE A 183 0.50 10.41 16.47
N ASN A 184 0.20 11.47 15.74
CA ASN A 184 0.68 11.65 14.37
C ASN A 184 2.21 11.85 14.37
N VAL A 185 2.89 11.17 13.47
CA VAL A 185 4.33 11.36 13.18
C VAL A 185 4.46 11.71 11.70
N PRO A 186 5.05 12.85 11.33
CA PRO A 186 5.23 13.22 9.94
C PRO A 186 6.07 12.20 9.16
N MET A 187 5.73 11.98 7.88
CA MET A 187 6.49 11.16 6.94
C MET A 187 7.30 12.03 5.97
N SER A 188 8.47 11.54 5.60
CA SER A 188 9.33 12.05 4.52
C SER A 188 9.62 10.92 3.51
N PRO A 189 10.25 11.21 2.36
CA PRO A 189 10.70 10.18 1.44
C PRO A 189 11.66 9.14 2.05
N GLU A 190 12.39 9.51 3.11
CA GLU A 190 13.33 8.64 3.83
C GLU A 190 12.67 7.79 4.94
N GLY A 191 11.40 8.06 5.25
CA GLY A 191 10.64 7.43 6.32
C GLY A 191 10.04 8.44 7.30
N PRO A 192 9.55 8.00 8.49
CA PRO A 192 8.96 8.87 9.48
C PRO A 192 10.02 9.74 10.18
N ASP A 193 9.56 10.81 10.80
CA ASP A 193 10.39 11.70 11.64
C ASP A 193 10.97 10.93 12.82
N MET A 194 12.22 10.48 12.66
CA MET A 194 12.91 9.67 13.66
C MET A 194 13.33 10.49 14.88
N ASP A 195 13.57 11.79 14.77
CA ASP A 195 13.92 12.65 15.91
C ASP A 195 12.73 12.71 16.87
N MET A 196 11.54 12.95 16.34
CA MET A 196 10.30 12.92 17.09
C MET A 196 10.02 11.54 17.72
N ILE A 197 10.24 10.45 16.98
CA ILE A 197 10.02 9.10 17.49
C ILE A 197 10.96 8.79 18.66
N GLU A 198 12.26 9.05 18.51
CA GLU A 198 13.28 8.80 19.53
C GLU A 198 13.00 9.59 20.82
N GLU A 199 12.64 10.87 20.71
CA GLU A 199 12.25 11.69 21.84
C GLU A 199 11.03 11.10 22.56
N LEU A 200 9.95 10.84 21.83
CA LEU A 200 8.70 10.37 22.40
C LEU A 200 8.84 9.01 23.09
N VAL A 201 9.46 8.02 22.46
CA VAL A 201 9.57 6.65 23.04
C VAL A 201 10.52 6.62 24.23
N SER A 202 11.50 7.52 24.29
CA SER A 202 12.45 7.60 25.41
C SER A 202 11.91 8.34 26.63
N THR A 203 10.82 9.11 26.48
CA THR A 203 10.28 9.98 27.56
C THR A 203 8.89 9.57 28.03
N ASP A 204 8.08 8.90 27.20
CA ASP A 204 6.71 8.53 27.52
C ASP A 204 6.49 7.02 27.52
N SER A 205 6.38 6.42 28.73
CA SER A 205 6.16 5.00 28.93
C SER A 205 4.74 4.51 28.56
N ALA A 206 3.79 5.43 28.28
CA ALA A 206 2.48 5.08 27.77
C ALA A 206 2.51 4.70 26.28
N ILE A 207 3.59 5.05 25.56
CA ILE A 207 3.76 4.67 24.16
C ILE A 207 4.18 3.21 24.07
N LYS A 208 3.30 2.37 23.52
CA LYS A 208 3.45 0.92 23.44
C LYS A 208 3.73 0.40 22.05
N GLY A 209 3.54 1.20 21.03
CA GLY A 209 3.80 0.76 19.67
C GLY A 209 3.85 1.87 18.64
N ILE A 210 4.32 1.48 17.46
CA ILE A 210 4.32 2.28 16.26
C ILE A 210 3.93 1.42 15.06
N TRP A 211 3.11 1.96 14.16
CA TRP A 211 2.78 1.33 12.89
C TRP A 211 3.79 1.73 11.82
N CYS A 212 4.34 0.76 11.10
CA CYS A 212 5.25 1.00 9.97
C CYS A 212 4.83 0.20 8.74
N VAL A 213 4.77 0.86 7.57
CA VAL A 213 4.72 0.22 6.26
C VAL A 213 5.99 0.63 5.53
N PRO A 214 7.11 -0.11 5.71
CA PRO A 214 8.44 0.40 5.46
C PRO A 214 8.88 0.37 3.99
N LYS A 215 8.21 -0.41 3.15
CA LYS A 215 8.50 -0.50 1.72
C LYS A 215 7.26 -0.21 0.92
N TYR A 216 7.38 0.72 -0.04
CA TYR A 216 6.24 1.19 -0.85
C TYR A 216 5.04 1.58 0.01
N SER A 217 5.26 2.45 0.99
CA SER A 217 4.32 2.81 2.05
C SER A 217 2.94 3.20 1.52
N ASN A 218 1.92 2.90 2.30
CA ASN A 218 0.54 3.25 2.00
C ASN A 218 0.17 4.56 2.74
N PRO A 219 -0.11 5.69 2.03
CA PRO A 219 -0.34 5.78 0.58
C PRO A 219 0.85 6.27 -0.26
N GLN A 220 1.98 6.69 0.33
CA GLN A 220 2.99 7.51 -0.34
C GLN A 220 3.92 6.75 -1.29
N GLY A 221 3.98 5.43 -1.18
CA GLY A 221 4.90 4.63 -2.00
C GLY A 221 6.37 4.78 -1.62
N TYR A 222 6.68 5.44 -0.51
CA TYR A 222 8.05 5.62 -0.01
C TYR A 222 8.58 4.31 0.59
N SER A 223 9.89 4.13 0.49
CA SER A 223 10.62 3.07 1.18
C SER A 223 11.59 3.69 2.19
N TYR A 224 11.63 3.15 3.40
CA TYR A 224 12.50 3.69 4.45
C TYR A 224 13.97 3.56 4.06
N SER A 225 14.75 4.59 4.35
CA SER A 225 16.20 4.55 4.14
C SER A 225 16.88 3.59 5.12
N ASP A 226 18.06 3.13 4.75
CA ASP A 226 18.91 2.30 5.61
C ASP A 226 19.15 2.94 6.98
N GLU A 227 19.35 4.26 7.02
CA GLU A 227 19.58 4.96 8.28
C GLU A 227 18.31 5.01 9.14
N THR A 228 17.14 5.22 8.54
CA THR A 228 15.85 5.14 9.23
C THR A 228 15.68 3.75 9.88
N VAL A 229 15.95 2.68 9.15
CA VAL A 229 15.86 1.31 9.70
C VAL A 229 16.85 1.10 10.84
N ARG A 230 18.10 1.58 10.70
CA ARG A 230 19.10 1.49 11.78
C ARG A 230 18.73 2.31 13.00
N ARG A 231 18.09 3.48 12.82
CA ARG A 231 17.57 4.31 13.93
C ARG A 231 16.44 3.58 14.65
N PHE A 232 15.50 2.95 13.94
CA PHE A 232 14.50 2.09 14.55
C PHE A 232 15.12 0.95 15.39
N ALA A 233 16.14 0.30 14.88
CA ALA A 233 16.82 -0.79 15.57
C ALA A 233 17.52 -0.35 16.87
N ARG A 234 17.93 0.93 16.94
CA ARG A 234 18.64 1.52 18.11
C ARG A 234 17.72 2.22 19.10
N LEU A 235 16.40 2.23 18.88
CA LEU A 235 15.45 2.86 19.80
C LEU A 235 15.65 2.38 21.23
N LYS A 236 15.46 3.30 22.18
CA LYS A 236 15.55 3.04 23.62
C LYS A 236 14.24 3.42 24.31
N PRO A 237 13.16 2.66 24.07
CA PRO A 237 11.88 2.98 24.66
C PRO A 237 11.91 2.81 26.17
N THR A 238 11.28 3.74 26.88
CA THR A 238 11.06 3.67 28.34
C THR A 238 10.11 2.53 28.70
N ALA A 239 9.18 2.19 27.79
CA ALA A 239 8.29 1.04 27.95
C ALA A 239 8.97 -0.25 27.50
N SER A 240 9.18 -1.22 28.39
CA SER A 240 9.79 -2.53 28.09
C SER A 240 8.93 -3.38 27.14
N ASP A 241 7.64 -3.10 27.11
CA ASP A 241 6.63 -3.75 26.26
C ASP A 241 6.32 -2.96 24.97
N PHE A 242 7.13 -1.94 24.63
CA PHE A 242 7.04 -1.25 23.34
C PHE A 242 7.40 -2.18 22.19
N ARG A 243 6.64 -2.13 21.09
CA ARG A 243 6.92 -2.89 19.86
C ARG A 243 6.72 -2.07 18.60
N ILE A 244 7.58 -2.33 17.62
CA ILE A 244 7.46 -1.83 16.26
C ILE A 244 6.61 -2.83 15.46
N PHE A 245 5.45 -2.40 14.97
CA PHE A 245 4.58 -3.18 14.10
C PHE A 245 4.99 -2.91 12.66
N TRP A 246 5.80 -3.82 12.10
CA TRP A 246 6.46 -3.69 10.80
C TRP A 246 5.67 -4.45 9.74
N ASP A 247 4.71 -3.77 9.10
CA ASP A 247 3.84 -4.36 8.07
C ASP A 247 4.55 -4.37 6.71
N ASN A 248 5.17 -5.51 6.38
CA ASN A 248 5.86 -5.75 5.11
C ASN A 248 4.87 -6.15 4.00
N ALA A 249 3.80 -5.37 3.83
CA ALA A 249 2.70 -5.66 2.92
C ALA A 249 3.12 -5.68 1.45
N TYR A 250 4.20 -4.98 1.10
CA TYR A 250 4.63 -4.74 -0.29
C TYR A 250 6.07 -5.18 -0.56
N GLY A 251 6.64 -6.07 0.23
CA GLY A 251 8.04 -6.51 0.13
C GLY A 251 8.47 -6.94 -1.28
N VAL A 252 7.56 -7.60 -2.04
CA VAL A 252 7.79 -8.12 -3.40
C VAL A 252 6.95 -7.43 -4.48
N HIS A 253 6.34 -6.28 -4.17
CA HIS A 253 5.40 -5.59 -5.09
C HIS A 253 6.11 -4.49 -5.90
N HIS A 254 7.15 -4.84 -6.61
CA HIS A 254 7.87 -3.94 -7.52
C HIS A 254 7.05 -3.69 -8.79
N LEU A 255 7.11 -2.47 -9.34
CA LEU A 255 6.57 -2.15 -10.66
C LEU A 255 7.61 -2.37 -11.77
N TYR A 256 8.89 -2.27 -11.45
CA TYR A 256 10.00 -2.33 -12.41
C TYR A 256 11.03 -3.38 -11.99
N ASP A 257 11.58 -4.11 -12.96
CA ASP A 257 12.59 -5.16 -12.69
C ASP A 257 13.95 -4.58 -12.32
N HIS A 258 14.31 -3.43 -12.87
CA HIS A 258 15.64 -2.84 -12.76
C HIS A 258 15.72 -1.58 -11.89
N ASP A 259 14.58 -1.13 -11.38
CA ASP A 259 14.48 0.04 -10.50
C ASP A 259 13.60 -0.29 -9.29
N GLN A 260 14.16 -1.08 -8.39
CA GLN A 260 13.49 -1.55 -7.17
C GLN A 260 14.09 -0.87 -5.95
N ASP A 261 13.22 -0.48 -5.02
CA ASP A 261 13.70 -0.01 -3.73
C ASP A 261 14.27 -1.17 -2.92
N HIS A 262 15.36 -0.91 -2.23
CA HIS A 262 15.96 -1.81 -1.27
C HIS A 262 15.54 -1.43 0.16
N LEU A 263 15.38 -2.43 1.02
CA LEU A 263 15.08 -2.24 2.44
C LEU A 263 15.93 -3.23 3.23
N ILE A 264 16.82 -2.73 4.10
CA ILE A 264 17.61 -3.62 4.96
C ILE A 264 16.72 -4.33 5.98
N GLU A 265 17.13 -5.54 6.40
CA GLU A 265 16.31 -6.42 7.24
C GLU A 265 16.34 -5.95 8.71
N ILE A 266 15.18 -5.53 9.22
CA ILE A 266 15.02 -4.89 10.54
C ILE A 266 15.32 -5.83 11.72
N LEU A 267 14.98 -7.12 11.66
CA LEU A 267 15.24 -8.05 12.77
C LEU A 267 16.74 -8.26 12.94
N ALA A 268 17.49 -8.34 11.84
CA ALA A 268 18.95 -8.44 11.87
C ALA A 268 19.58 -7.15 12.43
N GLU A 269 19.06 -5.98 12.03
CA GLU A 269 19.54 -4.69 12.58
C GLU A 269 19.23 -4.58 14.07
N CYS A 270 18.04 -4.97 14.54
CA CYS A 270 17.68 -5.00 15.94
C CYS A 270 18.59 -5.94 16.74
N LYS A 271 18.89 -7.13 16.19
CA LYS A 271 19.83 -8.07 16.83
C LYS A 271 21.23 -7.48 16.95
N ARG A 272 21.73 -6.81 15.89
CA ARG A 272 23.03 -6.10 15.90
C ARG A 272 23.07 -4.96 16.92
N ALA A 273 21.96 -4.25 17.09
CA ALA A 273 21.83 -3.14 18.03
C ALA A 273 21.61 -3.61 19.50
N GLY A 274 21.46 -4.91 19.75
CA GLY A 274 21.20 -5.46 21.10
C GLY A 274 19.72 -5.36 21.54
N ASN A 275 18.80 -5.08 20.61
CA ASN A 275 17.37 -4.90 20.83
C ASN A 275 16.52 -5.95 20.08
N PRO A 276 16.79 -7.27 20.17
CA PRO A 276 16.15 -8.28 19.31
C PRO A 276 14.63 -8.33 19.43
N ASP A 277 14.08 -7.92 20.57
CA ASP A 277 12.66 -8.10 20.91
C ASP A 277 11.77 -6.91 20.49
N LEU A 278 12.33 -5.87 19.82
CA LEU A 278 11.58 -4.66 19.48
C LEU A 278 10.52 -4.83 18.39
N VAL A 279 10.64 -5.83 17.50
CA VAL A 279 9.90 -5.84 16.25
C VAL A 279 8.97 -7.04 16.13
N TYR A 280 7.75 -6.77 15.70
CA TYR A 280 6.82 -7.71 15.06
C TYR A 280 6.76 -7.40 13.58
N LYS A 281 7.29 -8.27 12.72
CA LYS A 281 7.29 -8.13 11.26
C LYS A 281 6.16 -8.97 10.67
N PHE A 282 5.27 -8.36 9.92
CA PHE A 282 4.08 -8.99 9.35
C PHE A 282 4.17 -9.04 7.84
N ALA A 283 3.65 -10.11 7.25
CA ALA A 283 3.46 -10.23 5.82
C ALA A 283 2.27 -11.15 5.50
N SER A 284 1.79 -11.10 4.26
CA SER A 284 0.79 -12.06 3.77
C SER A 284 0.82 -12.15 2.24
N THR A 285 0.25 -13.22 1.72
CA THR A 285 0.04 -13.41 0.27
C THR A 285 -1.28 -12.81 -0.23
N SER A 286 -1.96 -11.98 0.58
CA SER A 286 -3.27 -11.41 0.25
C SER A 286 -3.31 -10.60 -1.05
N LYS A 287 -2.17 -10.02 -1.48
CA LYS A 287 -2.05 -9.28 -2.74
C LYS A 287 -1.14 -10.00 -3.75
N ILE A 288 -0.76 -11.22 -3.44
CA ILE A 288 0.11 -12.09 -4.27
C ILE A 288 -0.73 -13.20 -4.89
N SER A 289 -1.54 -13.88 -4.06
CA SER A 289 -2.48 -14.93 -4.48
C SER A 289 -3.93 -14.43 -4.39
N PHE A 290 -4.74 -15.03 -3.54
CA PHE A 290 -6.14 -14.62 -3.33
C PHE A 290 -6.31 -13.87 -2.01
N PRO A 291 -6.87 -12.65 -2.00
CA PRO A 291 -7.12 -11.90 -0.76
C PRO A 291 -7.98 -12.65 0.28
N GLY A 292 -8.93 -13.47 -0.20
CA GLY A 292 -9.81 -14.26 0.67
C GLY A 292 -9.25 -15.62 1.08
N SER A 293 -8.13 -16.05 0.49
CA SER A 293 -7.56 -17.39 0.66
C SER A 293 -6.02 -17.39 0.63
N GLY A 294 -5.41 -16.33 1.12
CA GLY A 294 -3.96 -16.23 1.29
C GLY A 294 -3.47 -16.94 2.54
N ILE A 295 -2.18 -16.80 2.81
CA ILE A 295 -1.52 -17.12 4.09
C ILE A 295 -0.81 -15.87 4.61
N ALA A 296 -0.77 -15.72 5.93
CA ALA A 296 -0.07 -14.62 6.59
C ALA A 296 0.96 -15.14 7.57
N ALA A 297 1.91 -14.30 7.91
CA ALA A 297 2.94 -14.65 8.88
C ALA A 297 3.29 -13.46 9.79
N ILE A 298 3.77 -13.81 10.97
CA ILE A 298 4.54 -12.94 11.84
C ILE A 298 5.96 -13.49 11.95
N ALA A 299 6.96 -12.64 11.81
CA ALA A 299 8.35 -12.94 12.11
C ALA A 299 8.84 -12.03 13.24
N THR A 300 9.58 -12.59 14.20
CA THR A 300 10.06 -11.83 15.35
C THR A 300 11.20 -12.59 16.06
N SER A 301 11.70 -12.05 17.19
CA SER A 301 12.71 -12.72 18.01
C SER A 301 12.20 -14.03 18.62
N HIS A 302 13.14 -14.87 19.05
CA HIS A 302 12.82 -16.10 19.76
C HIS A 302 11.99 -15.86 21.03
N ASN A 303 12.32 -14.85 21.83
CA ASN A 303 11.58 -14.53 23.06
C ASN A 303 10.12 -14.14 22.77
N ASN A 304 9.91 -13.26 21.79
CA ASN A 304 8.57 -12.89 21.36
C ASN A 304 7.80 -14.10 20.78
N LEU A 305 8.47 -14.99 20.03
CA LEU A 305 7.84 -16.21 19.49
C LEU A 305 7.32 -17.11 20.61
N GLU A 306 8.12 -17.34 21.64
CA GLU A 306 7.70 -18.18 22.78
C GLU A 306 6.52 -17.57 23.53
N ASP A 307 6.51 -16.25 23.74
CA ASP A 307 5.38 -15.54 24.32
C ASP A 307 4.11 -15.68 23.46
N ILE A 308 4.23 -15.48 22.13
CA ILE A 308 3.12 -15.66 21.19
C ILE A 308 2.60 -17.11 21.21
N LYS A 309 3.47 -18.11 21.12
CA LYS A 309 3.11 -19.54 21.14
C LYS A 309 2.40 -19.94 22.43
N ALA A 310 2.84 -19.42 23.57
CA ALA A 310 2.20 -19.68 24.87
C ALA A 310 0.75 -19.20 24.93
N GLN A 311 0.41 -18.16 24.17
CA GLN A 311 -0.95 -17.62 24.08
C GLN A 311 -1.74 -18.25 22.92
N LEU A 312 -1.09 -18.42 21.75
CA LEU A 312 -1.71 -18.93 20.52
C LEU A 312 -2.32 -20.33 20.67
N LYS A 313 -1.68 -21.21 21.46
CA LYS A 313 -2.19 -22.56 21.77
C LYS A 313 -3.59 -22.57 22.40
N ASN A 314 -4.04 -21.46 22.98
CA ASN A 314 -5.38 -21.31 23.53
C ASN A 314 -6.39 -20.79 22.48
N GLN A 315 -5.91 -20.25 21.38
CA GLN A 315 -6.72 -19.70 20.28
C GLN A 315 -6.95 -20.75 19.19
N THR A 316 -5.93 -21.54 18.86
CA THR A 316 -5.97 -22.54 17.79
C THR A 316 -5.01 -23.70 18.07
N ILE A 317 -5.28 -24.85 17.46
CA ILE A 317 -4.36 -26.00 17.42
C ILE A 317 -3.39 -25.86 16.23
N GLY A 318 -3.75 -25.09 15.23
CA GLY A 318 -2.99 -24.80 14.00
C GLY A 318 -3.89 -24.17 12.96
N HIS A 319 -3.28 -23.42 12.05
CA HIS A 319 -3.97 -22.81 10.93
C HIS A 319 -4.10 -23.78 9.74
N ASP A 320 -4.87 -23.42 8.71
CA ASP A 320 -5.17 -24.22 7.53
C ASP A 320 -3.89 -24.67 6.79
N LYS A 321 -3.46 -25.92 7.06
CA LYS A 321 -2.27 -26.52 6.45
C LYS A 321 -2.47 -26.91 4.98
N VAL A 322 -3.69 -27.23 4.59
CA VAL A 322 -4.00 -27.54 3.17
C VAL A 322 -3.77 -26.27 2.34
N ASN A 323 -4.20 -25.12 2.83
CA ASN A 323 -3.95 -23.86 2.14
C ASN A 323 -2.46 -23.46 2.15
N GLN A 324 -1.74 -23.75 3.24
CA GLN A 324 -0.27 -23.54 3.30
C GLN A 324 0.42 -24.41 2.23
N LEU A 325 0.13 -25.71 2.20
CA LEU A 325 0.70 -26.64 1.22
C LEU A 325 0.36 -26.26 -0.22
N ARG A 326 -0.85 -25.75 -0.46
CA ARG A 326 -1.28 -25.23 -1.76
C ARG A 326 -0.41 -24.08 -2.23
N HIS A 327 -0.06 -23.13 -1.34
CA HIS A 327 0.83 -22.02 -1.67
C HIS A 327 2.24 -22.53 -1.99
N VAL A 328 2.77 -23.44 -1.18
CA VAL A 328 4.07 -24.06 -1.40
C VAL A 328 4.14 -24.73 -2.77
N ARG A 329 3.18 -25.56 -3.09
CA ARG A 329 3.15 -26.29 -4.37
C ARG A 329 2.94 -25.38 -5.58
N PHE A 330 2.21 -24.28 -5.41
CA PHE A 330 1.97 -23.33 -6.50
C PHE A 330 3.20 -22.49 -6.83
N PHE A 331 3.87 -21.95 -5.82
CA PHE A 331 5.04 -21.11 -6.01
C PHE A 331 6.33 -21.92 -6.16
N GLY A 332 6.41 -23.09 -5.55
CA GLY A 332 7.63 -23.89 -5.41
C GLY A 332 8.59 -23.27 -4.41
N ASP A 333 9.12 -22.10 -4.75
CA ASP A 333 10.08 -21.34 -3.93
C ASP A 333 9.92 -19.82 -4.14
N ILE A 334 10.84 -19.04 -3.61
CA ILE A 334 10.85 -17.59 -3.75
C ILE A 334 11.03 -17.15 -5.22
N HIS A 335 11.74 -17.91 -6.05
CA HIS A 335 11.91 -17.57 -7.47
C HIS A 335 10.59 -17.69 -8.21
N GLY A 336 9.82 -18.75 -7.96
CA GLY A 336 8.47 -18.89 -8.51
C GLY A 336 7.53 -17.79 -8.05
N MET A 337 7.64 -17.35 -6.80
CA MET A 337 6.87 -16.20 -6.30
C MET A 337 7.30 -14.89 -6.97
N VAL A 338 8.57 -14.63 -7.17
CA VAL A 338 9.07 -13.44 -7.87
C VAL A 338 8.62 -13.41 -9.32
N GLU A 339 8.69 -14.55 -10.03
CA GLU A 339 8.17 -14.65 -11.41
C GLU A 339 6.65 -14.39 -11.49
N HIS A 340 5.91 -14.86 -10.49
CA HIS A 340 4.49 -14.55 -10.36
C HIS A 340 4.25 -13.05 -10.17
N MET A 341 5.04 -12.41 -9.31
CA MET A 341 4.93 -10.97 -9.05
C MET A 341 5.35 -10.10 -10.25
N ARG A 342 6.25 -10.55 -11.11
CA ARG A 342 6.54 -9.87 -12.39
C ARG A 342 5.32 -9.79 -13.29
N LYS A 343 4.53 -10.87 -13.36
CA LYS A 343 3.26 -10.86 -14.11
C LYS A 343 2.24 -9.88 -13.50
N HIS A 344 2.21 -9.77 -12.17
CA HIS A 344 1.42 -8.73 -11.50
C HIS A 344 1.90 -7.32 -11.89
N ALA A 345 3.21 -7.09 -11.90
CA ALA A 345 3.79 -5.81 -12.29
C ALA A 345 3.42 -5.42 -13.73
N ASP A 346 3.46 -6.37 -14.68
CA ASP A 346 3.09 -6.14 -16.08
C ASP A 346 1.63 -5.69 -16.25
N ILE A 347 0.74 -6.12 -15.35
CA ILE A 347 -0.67 -5.70 -15.33
C ILE A 347 -0.85 -4.31 -14.72
N ILE A 348 -0.16 -4.02 -13.59
CA ILE A 348 -0.44 -2.80 -12.84
C ILE A 348 0.45 -1.63 -13.21
N ARG A 349 1.68 -1.85 -13.69
CA ARG A 349 2.61 -0.78 -14.11
C ARG A 349 1.99 0.19 -15.12
N PRO A 350 1.35 -0.26 -16.23
CA PRO A 350 0.71 0.66 -17.18
C PRO A 350 -0.41 1.50 -16.56
N LYS A 351 -1.02 1.03 -15.46
CA LYS A 351 -2.06 1.77 -14.74
C LYS A 351 -1.47 2.90 -13.91
N PHE A 352 -0.31 2.66 -13.27
CA PHE A 352 0.43 3.70 -12.55
C PHE A 352 0.94 4.77 -13.51
N GLU A 353 1.62 4.35 -14.58
CA GLU A 353 2.16 5.24 -15.61
C GLU A 353 1.07 6.12 -16.24
N ALA A 354 -0.10 5.57 -16.51
CA ALA A 354 -1.22 6.33 -17.07
C ALA A 354 -1.77 7.39 -16.10
N VAL A 355 -1.83 7.11 -14.81
CA VAL A 355 -2.25 8.11 -13.81
C VAL A 355 -1.20 9.20 -13.67
N GLU A 356 0.07 8.84 -13.58
CA GLU A 356 1.18 9.78 -13.46
C GLU A 356 1.27 10.69 -14.69
N GLU A 357 1.16 10.15 -15.91
CA GLU A 357 1.13 10.91 -17.16
C GLU A 357 -0.01 11.94 -17.16
N ILE A 358 -1.21 11.55 -16.72
CA ILE A 358 -2.36 12.45 -16.66
C ILE A 358 -2.15 13.53 -15.61
N LEU A 359 -1.66 13.19 -14.41
CA LEU A 359 -1.35 14.17 -13.36
C LEU A 359 -0.31 15.18 -13.85
N GLU A 360 0.75 14.71 -14.52
CA GLU A 360 1.78 15.57 -15.09
C GLU A 360 1.24 16.49 -16.18
N ARG A 361 0.53 15.95 -17.17
CA ARG A 361 -0.06 16.73 -18.26
C ARG A 361 -1.03 17.78 -17.76
N GLU A 362 -1.86 17.44 -16.76
CA GLU A 362 -2.98 18.29 -16.35
C GLU A 362 -2.63 19.28 -15.23
N LEU A 363 -1.64 18.98 -14.39
CA LEU A 363 -1.41 19.73 -13.15
C LEU A 363 -0.01 20.34 -13.03
N THR A 364 0.98 19.89 -13.82
CA THR A 364 2.34 20.46 -13.78
C THR A 364 2.32 21.94 -14.11
N GLY A 365 3.02 22.77 -13.32
CA GLY A 365 3.11 24.23 -13.51
C GLY A 365 1.93 25.02 -12.95
N LEU A 366 0.85 24.37 -12.49
CA LEU A 366 -0.29 25.06 -11.88
C LEU A 366 -0.12 25.35 -10.40
N GLU A 367 0.81 24.67 -9.71
CA GLU A 367 1.05 24.75 -8.27
C GLU A 367 -0.20 24.46 -7.42
N VAL A 368 -1.03 23.51 -7.85
CA VAL A 368 -2.30 23.16 -7.20
C VAL A 368 -2.24 21.84 -6.42
N GLY A 369 -1.10 21.18 -6.40
CA GLY A 369 -0.86 19.95 -5.66
C GLY A 369 0.46 19.28 -6.01
N GLN A 370 0.78 18.23 -5.24
CA GLN A 370 1.97 17.42 -5.41
C GLN A 370 1.57 15.94 -5.34
N TRP A 371 2.32 15.08 -5.99
CA TRP A 371 2.07 13.63 -5.96
C TRP A 371 3.36 12.83 -5.94
N THR A 372 3.25 11.62 -5.41
CA THR A 372 4.36 10.67 -5.40
C THR A 372 4.43 9.86 -6.69
N LYS A 373 5.64 9.39 -7.03
CA LYS A 373 5.92 8.49 -8.16
C LYS A 373 6.51 7.19 -7.61
N PRO A 374 5.66 6.26 -7.17
CA PRO A 374 6.13 5.04 -6.51
C PRO A 374 6.74 4.04 -7.51
N LYS A 375 7.78 3.34 -7.08
CA LYS A 375 8.41 2.23 -7.83
C LYS A 375 7.78 0.86 -7.51
N GLY A 376 6.74 0.86 -6.67
CA GLY A 376 6.05 -0.34 -6.23
C GLY A 376 4.84 -0.05 -5.34
N GLY A 377 4.24 -1.09 -4.82
CA GLY A 377 3.05 -0.97 -3.99
C GLY A 377 1.75 -0.79 -4.78
N TYR A 378 0.75 -0.17 -4.17
CA TYR A 378 -0.62 -0.14 -4.69
C TYR A 378 -1.23 1.27 -4.78
N PHE A 379 -0.47 2.32 -4.43
CA PHE A 379 -1.05 3.64 -4.26
C PHE A 379 -0.13 4.74 -4.78
N ILE A 380 -0.76 5.86 -5.17
CA ILE A 380 -0.14 7.16 -5.39
C ILE A 380 -0.73 8.10 -4.33
N SER A 381 0.10 8.85 -3.63
CA SER A 381 -0.32 9.91 -2.71
C SER A 381 -0.38 11.23 -3.44
N PHE A 382 -1.46 11.96 -3.27
CA PHE A 382 -1.64 13.30 -3.79
C PHE A 382 -1.93 14.27 -2.64
N ASP A 383 -1.19 15.35 -2.56
CA ASP A 383 -1.40 16.43 -1.61
C ASP A 383 -1.90 17.67 -2.36
N ALA A 384 -3.18 17.99 -2.19
CA ALA A 384 -3.84 19.17 -2.75
C ALA A 384 -3.48 20.44 -1.97
N LEU A 385 -3.90 21.61 -2.44
CA LEU A 385 -3.90 22.82 -1.64
C LEU A 385 -4.65 22.59 -0.33
N GLU A 386 -4.13 23.15 0.75
CA GLU A 386 -4.71 23.02 2.09
C GLU A 386 -6.20 23.41 2.11
N GLY A 387 -7.03 22.54 2.70
CA GLY A 387 -8.48 22.70 2.79
C GLY A 387 -9.25 22.28 1.54
N CYS A 388 -8.62 21.60 0.55
CA CYS A 388 -9.26 21.21 -0.70
C CYS A 388 -9.61 19.71 -0.82
N ALA A 389 -8.98 18.83 -0.03
CA ALA A 389 -9.12 17.37 -0.24
C ALA A 389 -10.58 16.88 -0.12
N LYS A 390 -11.32 17.33 0.88
CA LYS A 390 -12.74 16.95 1.05
C LYS A 390 -13.61 17.40 -0.11
N ASP A 391 -13.41 18.63 -0.60
CA ASP A 391 -14.17 19.16 -1.74
C ASP A 391 -13.84 18.40 -3.03
N ILE A 392 -12.55 18.12 -3.29
CA ILE A 392 -12.12 17.32 -4.44
C ILE A 392 -12.77 15.94 -4.43
N VAL A 393 -12.66 15.21 -3.32
CA VAL A 393 -13.25 13.87 -3.18
C VAL A 393 -14.77 13.89 -3.32
N ALA A 394 -15.44 14.91 -2.75
CA ALA A 394 -16.89 15.08 -2.87
C ALA A 394 -17.31 15.35 -4.34
N ARG A 395 -16.55 16.15 -5.09
CA ARG A 395 -16.79 16.40 -6.52
C ARG A 395 -16.59 15.15 -7.36
N CYS A 396 -15.50 14.41 -7.13
CA CYS A 396 -15.27 13.13 -7.81
C CYS A 396 -16.47 12.19 -7.61
N LYS A 397 -16.89 12.01 -6.35
CA LYS A 397 -18.05 11.17 -6.02
C LYS A 397 -19.34 11.64 -6.70
N LYS A 398 -19.60 12.96 -6.72
CA LYS A 398 -20.79 13.54 -7.36
C LYS A 398 -20.80 13.37 -8.87
N ALA A 399 -19.63 13.21 -9.48
CA ALA A 399 -19.47 12.92 -10.91
C ALA A 399 -19.27 11.43 -11.23
N GLY A 400 -19.48 10.54 -10.23
CA GLY A 400 -19.50 9.09 -10.41
C GLY A 400 -18.17 8.36 -10.19
N VAL A 401 -17.16 9.03 -9.61
CA VAL A 401 -15.88 8.40 -9.24
C VAL A 401 -15.73 8.35 -7.72
N VAL A 402 -15.71 7.14 -7.17
CA VAL A 402 -15.53 6.92 -5.72
C VAL A 402 -14.03 6.88 -5.41
N MET A 403 -13.59 7.77 -4.53
CA MET A 403 -12.23 7.83 -3.98
C MET A 403 -12.22 7.34 -2.52
N THR A 404 -11.04 7.06 -1.96
CA THR A 404 -10.89 6.95 -0.51
C THR A 404 -11.36 8.26 0.13
N SER A 405 -12.09 8.17 1.25
CA SER A 405 -12.55 9.37 1.95
C SER A 405 -11.37 10.25 2.36
N ALA A 406 -11.47 11.55 2.13
CA ALA A 406 -10.48 12.51 2.61
C ALA A 406 -10.30 12.40 4.13
N GLY A 407 -9.07 12.44 4.60
CA GLY A 407 -8.72 12.24 6.00
C GLY A 407 -8.54 10.77 6.43
N ALA A 408 -8.94 9.77 5.63
CA ALA A 408 -8.81 8.36 5.99
C ALA A 408 -7.35 7.92 6.21
N THR A 409 -6.39 8.61 5.62
CA THR A 409 -4.94 8.38 5.77
C THR A 409 -4.35 8.96 7.06
N TYR A 410 -5.21 9.46 7.95
CA TYR A 410 -4.85 10.01 9.26
C TYR A 410 -5.65 9.39 10.40
N PRO A 411 -5.09 9.31 11.62
CA PRO A 411 -5.82 8.91 12.82
C PRO A 411 -7.16 9.64 12.99
N TYR A 412 -8.17 8.90 13.40
CA TYR A 412 -9.53 9.41 13.60
C TYR A 412 -10.20 9.99 12.34
N GLY A 413 -9.64 9.72 11.15
CA GLY A 413 -10.15 10.29 9.90
C GLY A 413 -9.94 11.81 9.76
N LYS A 414 -8.95 12.36 10.47
CA LYS A 414 -8.72 13.81 10.56
C LYS A 414 -7.35 14.18 10.02
N ASP A 415 -7.29 14.55 8.75
CA ASP A 415 -6.15 15.26 8.18
C ASP A 415 -6.21 16.72 8.65
N PRO A 416 -5.21 17.22 9.41
CA PRO A 416 -5.21 18.59 9.92
C PRO A 416 -5.14 19.65 8.82
N HIS A 417 -4.57 19.32 7.66
CA HIS A 417 -4.41 20.21 6.51
C HIS A 417 -5.52 20.03 5.46
N ASP A 418 -6.33 18.97 5.57
CA ASP A 418 -7.35 18.62 4.55
C ASP A 418 -6.77 18.67 3.12
N SER A 419 -5.62 18.02 2.94
CA SER A 419 -4.81 18.07 1.70
C SER A 419 -4.58 16.69 1.09
N ASN A 420 -4.43 15.62 1.90
CA ASN A 420 -4.02 14.33 1.41
C ASN A 420 -5.16 13.51 0.81
N ILE A 421 -4.92 12.97 -0.38
CA ILE A 421 -5.82 12.09 -1.12
C ILE A 421 -5.03 10.86 -1.59
N ARG A 422 -5.53 9.68 -1.27
CA ARG A 422 -4.99 8.41 -1.74
C ARG A 422 -5.64 7.99 -3.05
N ILE A 423 -4.84 7.80 -4.09
CA ILE A 423 -5.24 7.27 -5.39
C ILE A 423 -4.88 5.78 -5.46
N ALA A 424 -5.84 4.93 -5.83
CA ALA A 424 -5.66 3.49 -5.94
C ALA A 424 -5.83 3.03 -7.42
N PRO A 425 -4.77 2.97 -8.23
CA PRO A 425 -4.87 2.69 -9.66
C PRO A 425 -5.09 1.22 -10.02
N THR A 426 -4.89 0.29 -9.08
CA THR A 426 -4.75 -1.14 -9.39
C THR A 426 -6.03 -1.82 -9.86
N TYR A 427 -7.21 -1.43 -9.34
CA TYR A 427 -8.46 -2.16 -9.55
C TYR A 427 -9.19 -1.83 -10.86
N PRO A 428 -9.37 -0.56 -11.29
CA PRO A 428 -10.11 -0.24 -12.52
C PRO A 428 -9.43 -0.76 -13.79
N THR A 429 -10.19 -0.91 -14.86
CA THR A 429 -9.59 -1.08 -16.20
C THR A 429 -8.77 0.14 -16.58
N LEU A 430 -7.81 0.00 -17.50
CA LEU A 430 -6.98 1.13 -17.93
C LEU A 430 -7.81 2.27 -18.52
N GLY A 431 -8.87 1.97 -19.28
CA GLY A 431 -9.77 2.98 -19.87
C GLY A 431 -10.57 3.73 -18.80
N ASP A 432 -11.15 3.02 -17.85
CA ASP A 432 -11.88 3.60 -16.72
C ASP A 432 -10.96 4.46 -15.85
N LEU A 433 -9.74 3.97 -15.62
CA LEU A 433 -8.74 4.65 -14.80
C LEU A 433 -8.32 6.00 -15.41
N LYS A 434 -8.10 6.06 -16.74
CA LYS A 434 -7.78 7.30 -17.45
C LYS A 434 -8.90 8.32 -17.29
N MET A 435 -10.16 7.92 -17.53
CA MET A 435 -11.31 8.80 -17.31
C MET A 435 -11.43 9.30 -15.88
N ALA A 436 -11.20 8.42 -14.90
CA ALA A 436 -11.26 8.79 -13.51
C ALA A 436 -10.14 9.75 -13.11
N ALA A 437 -8.92 9.57 -13.64
CA ALA A 437 -7.78 10.46 -13.40
C ALA A 437 -7.99 11.84 -14.04
N GLU A 438 -8.55 11.92 -15.26
CA GLU A 438 -8.91 13.18 -15.90
C GLU A 438 -9.96 13.95 -15.10
N LEU A 439 -11.02 13.26 -14.64
CA LEU A 439 -12.01 13.88 -13.76
C LEU A 439 -11.40 14.34 -12.44
N PHE A 440 -10.51 13.53 -11.85
CA PHE A 440 -9.80 13.90 -10.63
C PHE A 440 -9.01 15.20 -10.81
N CYS A 441 -8.22 15.32 -11.86
CA CYS A 441 -7.47 16.54 -12.18
C CYS A 441 -8.39 17.75 -12.38
N LEU A 442 -9.52 17.57 -13.06
CA LEU A 442 -10.52 18.62 -13.23
C LEU A 442 -11.10 19.07 -11.87
N CYS A 443 -11.38 18.13 -10.96
CA CYS A 443 -11.85 18.44 -9.60
C CYS A 443 -10.77 19.19 -8.79
N VAL A 444 -9.50 18.79 -8.92
CA VAL A 444 -8.37 19.50 -8.30
C VAL A 444 -8.30 20.93 -8.79
N LYS A 445 -8.29 21.14 -10.11
CA LYS A 445 -8.28 22.48 -10.73
C LYS A 445 -9.44 23.35 -10.23
N LEU A 446 -10.65 22.81 -10.24
CA LEU A 446 -11.85 23.56 -9.86
C LEU A 446 -11.87 23.93 -8.37
N SER A 447 -11.49 22.99 -7.49
CA SER A 447 -11.42 23.24 -6.04
C SER A 447 -10.33 24.27 -5.71
N SER A 448 -9.18 24.19 -6.38
CA SER A 448 -8.06 25.13 -6.21
C SER A 448 -8.43 26.53 -6.64
N VAL A 449 -9.05 26.70 -7.82
CA VAL A 449 -9.55 28.01 -8.29
C VAL A 449 -10.56 28.62 -7.32
N GLU A 450 -11.50 27.82 -6.81
CA GLU A 450 -12.50 28.31 -5.86
C GLU A 450 -11.88 28.69 -4.50
N LYS A 451 -10.88 27.92 -4.04
CA LYS A 451 -10.11 28.24 -2.84
C LYS A 451 -9.37 29.57 -2.96
N ILE A 452 -8.62 29.77 -4.06
CA ILE A 452 -7.82 30.98 -4.28
C ILE A 452 -8.75 32.19 -4.41
N LEU A 453 -9.84 32.11 -5.19
CA LEU A 453 -10.83 33.19 -5.29
C LEU A 453 -11.42 33.58 -3.94
N GLY A 454 -11.66 32.60 -3.05
CA GLY A 454 -12.15 32.86 -1.68
C GLY A 454 -11.16 33.60 -0.79
N THR A 455 -9.87 33.57 -1.10
CA THR A 455 -8.84 34.34 -0.38
C THR A 455 -8.63 35.76 -0.93
N MET A 456 -9.19 36.06 -2.12
CA MET A 456 -9.12 37.38 -2.78
C MET A 456 -10.31 38.29 -2.43
N GLU A 457 -11.30 37.75 -1.72
CA GLU A 457 -12.45 38.50 -1.20
C GLU A 457 -12.15 39.13 0.16
#